data_eed7a61d563d72eb5092b9de38a353c1
#
_entry.id   eed7a61d563d72eb5092b9de38a353c1
#
_cell.length_a   1.000
_cell.length_b   1.000
_cell.length_c   1.000
_cell.angle_alpha   90.00
_cell.angle_beta   90.00
_cell.angle_gamma   90.00
#
_symmetry.space_group_name_H-M   'P 1'
#
loop_
_entity.id
_entity.type
_entity.pdbx_description
1 polymer ?
#
loop_
_entity_poly.entity_id
_entity_poly.type
_entity_poly.pdbx_seq_one_letter_code
_entity_poly.pdbx_strand_id
1 'polypeptide(L)'
;MKRRLLLLTAYAAVLPVGAAHAAVATSQQRVHPAAIQAAPYISPAQLITGLLQAHFLPAARDFETASLALRDGIAKPGQRWKSHRPTWVRAMTRWEILNAVAAGPLLERRSARSIDFWPTRPLQIQAQLAKGVDAMNALTDMDWIGASARGLPALEWLLYKTGGDATAHRYALLLAEHVLAEAQALREAFTQLAERERDDASAWTLYSEWIGQAMGSLDQLRGKRMQQPFKDKHPEAWPRATSGQTGAAWAAQWAGLERFLMGAPEARSANAGLPVPGSLNSLLLGRGHLKDSTNLERLVEGAHAAIARSASAGPGRITTTVQALTQLRKAADSMAGEVLGITLGFTDADGD
;
A
#
# COMPACT_ATOMS: atom_id res chain seq x y z
N MET A 1 52.74 32.42 -57.43
CA MET A 1 54.20 32.16 -57.57
C MET A 1 54.69 31.07 -56.63
N LYS A 2 55.39 30.13 -57.17
CA LYS A 2 56.27 29.12 -56.55
C LYS A 2 55.67 27.97 -55.69
N ARG A 3 55.56 26.84 -56.36
CA ARG A 3 55.65 25.45 -55.93
C ARG A 3 56.77 25.19 -54.95
N ARG A 4 56.59 24.34 -53.98
CA ARG A 4 57.63 23.37 -53.56
C ARG A 4 56.97 22.05 -53.19
N LEU A 5 57.32 21.10 -53.99
CA LEU A 5 57.13 19.66 -53.90
C LEU A 5 58.12 19.12 -52.87
N LEU A 6 57.73 18.29 -51.97
CA LEU A 6 58.67 17.47 -51.19
C LEU A 6 58.08 16.02 -51.12
N LEU A 7 58.80 15.20 -51.87
CA LEU A 7 58.74 13.75 -51.82
C LEU A 7 59.24 13.25 -50.49
N LEU A 8 58.48 12.33 -49.86
CA LEU A 8 59.02 11.50 -48.79
C LEU A 8 58.69 10.04 -49.09
N THR A 9 59.76 9.31 -49.18
CA THR A 9 59.95 7.91 -49.52
C THR A 9 59.25 6.97 -48.52
N ALA A 10 58.53 5.98 -49.06
CA ALA A 10 57.99 4.85 -48.34
C ALA A 10 59.08 3.89 -47.85
N TYR A 11 59.15 3.60 -46.60
CA TYR A 11 59.85 2.46 -46.01
C TYR A 11 58.81 1.39 -45.63
N ALA A 12 58.81 0.30 -46.36
CA ALA A 12 58.03 -0.88 -46.04
C ALA A 12 58.78 -1.70 -44.98
N ALA A 13 58.28 -1.71 -43.79
CA ALA A 13 58.70 -2.65 -42.75
C ALA A 13 57.81 -3.88 -42.77
N VAL A 14 58.36 -4.99 -43.21
CA VAL A 14 57.79 -6.33 -43.12
C VAL A 14 57.92 -6.79 -41.67
N LEU A 15 56.81 -6.95 -40.94
CA LEU A 15 56.75 -7.60 -39.62
C LEU A 15 56.23 -9.04 -39.77
N PRO A 16 56.81 -10.00 -39.04
CA PRO A 16 56.41 -11.39 -39.13
C PRO A 16 55.04 -11.66 -38.53
N VAL A 17 54.22 -12.46 -39.22
CA VAL A 17 52.97 -12.98 -38.76
C VAL A 17 53.22 -13.97 -37.63
N GLY A 18 53.17 -13.51 -36.39
CA GLY A 18 53.07 -14.37 -35.20
C GLY A 18 51.65 -14.78 -34.97
N ALA A 19 51.34 -16.05 -35.07
CA ALA A 19 50.04 -16.62 -34.71
C ALA A 19 49.78 -16.43 -33.21
N ALA A 20 49.01 -15.40 -32.86
CA ALA A 20 48.47 -15.24 -31.52
C ALA A 20 47.28 -16.18 -31.35
N HIS A 21 47.48 -17.32 -30.72
CA HIS A 21 46.41 -18.12 -30.17
C HIS A 21 45.77 -17.29 -29.06
N ALA A 22 44.63 -16.68 -29.36
CA ALA A 22 43.74 -16.10 -28.35
C ALA A 22 43.20 -17.25 -27.48
N ALA A 23 43.81 -17.48 -26.35
CA ALA A 23 43.23 -18.26 -25.29
C ALA A 23 41.97 -17.51 -24.84
N VAL A 24 40.80 -18.02 -25.24
CA VAL A 24 39.51 -17.62 -24.64
C VAL A 24 39.59 -18.10 -23.21
N ALA A 25 40.02 -17.19 -22.31
CA ALA A 25 39.84 -17.37 -20.88
C ALA A 25 38.35 -17.28 -20.63
N THR A 26 37.65 -18.42 -20.63
CA THR A 26 36.37 -18.57 -19.96
C THR A 26 36.60 -18.24 -18.50
N SER A 27 36.34 -17.01 -18.12
CA SER A 27 36.16 -16.63 -16.74
C SER A 27 34.92 -17.42 -16.22
N GLN A 28 35.14 -18.64 -15.79
CA GLN A 28 34.24 -19.26 -14.85
C GLN A 28 34.28 -18.35 -13.63
N GLN A 29 33.37 -17.40 -13.62
CA GLN A 29 32.95 -16.69 -12.43
C GLN A 29 32.55 -17.80 -11.46
N ARG A 30 33.46 -18.18 -10.55
CA ARG A 30 33.10 -19.00 -9.40
C ARG A 30 32.08 -18.17 -8.68
N VAL A 31 30.79 -18.48 -8.94
CA VAL A 31 29.73 -18.12 -8.05
C VAL A 31 30.13 -18.80 -6.74
N HIS A 32 30.76 -18.04 -5.84
CA HIS A 32 30.84 -18.46 -4.47
C HIS A 32 29.38 -18.77 -4.10
N PRO A 33 29.04 -19.98 -3.67
CA PRO A 33 27.74 -20.20 -3.06
C PRO A 33 27.71 -19.15 -1.96
N ALA A 34 26.92 -18.09 -2.13
CA ALA A 34 26.58 -17.21 -1.03
C ALA A 34 26.20 -18.17 0.06
N ALA A 35 26.93 -18.16 1.17
CA ALA A 35 26.65 -19.03 2.29
C ALA A 35 25.15 -18.87 2.51
N ILE A 36 24.38 -19.94 2.32
CA ILE A 36 22.95 -19.93 2.56
C ILE A 36 22.88 -19.70 4.06
N GLN A 37 22.79 -18.43 4.43
CA GLN A 37 22.64 -18.03 5.82
C GLN A 37 21.25 -18.51 6.17
N ALA A 38 21.17 -19.60 6.93
CA ALA A 38 19.90 -20.18 7.34
C ALA A 38 19.10 -19.05 8.00
N ALA A 39 17.94 -18.73 7.45
CA ALA A 39 17.07 -17.74 8.05
C ALA A 39 16.74 -18.22 9.48
N PRO A 40 16.91 -17.36 10.50
CA PRO A 40 16.64 -17.77 11.87
C PRO A 40 15.15 -18.14 12.00
N TYR A 41 14.87 -19.16 12.81
CA TYR A 41 13.50 -19.44 13.22
C TYR A 41 12.93 -18.19 13.91
N ILE A 42 11.73 -17.81 13.53
CA ILE A 42 11.00 -16.69 14.13
C ILE A 42 9.77 -17.26 14.82
N SER A 43 9.65 -17.05 16.13
CA SER A 43 8.49 -17.52 16.89
C SER A 43 7.22 -16.73 16.50
N PRO A 44 6.02 -17.27 16.70
CA PRO A 44 4.76 -16.56 16.47
C PRO A 44 4.68 -15.21 17.19
N ALA A 45 5.14 -15.13 18.44
CA ALA A 45 5.19 -13.88 19.19
C ALA A 45 6.12 -12.86 18.53
N GLN A 46 7.28 -13.28 18.02
CA GLN A 46 8.21 -12.43 17.28
C GLN A 46 7.63 -11.97 15.92
N LEU A 47 6.83 -12.82 15.24
CA LEU A 47 6.15 -12.43 13.99
C LEU A 47 5.19 -11.28 14.23
N ILE A 48 4.32 -11.37 15.24
CA ILE A 48 3.37 -10.30 15.58
C ILE A 48 4.11 -9.03 15.99
N THR A 49 5.11 -9.15 16.86
CA THR A 49 5.92 -8.01 17.30
C THR A 49 6.60 -7.33 16.12
N GLY A 50 7.23 -8.10 15.24
CA GLY A 50 7.89 -7.59 14.04
C GLY A 50 6.91 -6.88 13.10
N LEU A 51 5.73 -7.46 12.86
CA LEU A 51 4.69 -6.88 12.02
C LEU A 51 4.12 -5.57 12.60
N LEU A 52 3.88 -5.55 13.91
CA LEU A 52 3.45 -4.33 14.60
C LEU A 52 4.49 -3.22 14.51
N GLN A 53 5.75 -3.53 14.78
CA GLN A 53 6.84 -2.56 14.79
C GLN A 53 7.25 -2.08 13.39
N ALA A 54 7.30 -2.99 12.40
CA ALA A 54 7.78 -2.66 11.06
C ALA A 54 6.68 -2.15 10.12
N HIS A 55 5.39 -2.42 10.41
CA HIS A 55 4.30 -2.03 9.53
C HIS A 55 3.23 -1.19 10.22
N PHE A 56 2.45 -1.75 11.16
CA PHE A 56 1.24 -1.09 11.66
C PHE A 56 1.52 0.19 12.46
N LEU A 57 2.47 0.18 13.40
CA LEU A 57 2.79 1.36 14.20
C LEU A 57 3.34 2.53 13.35
N PRO A 58 4.31 2.34 12.44
CA PRO A 58 4.74 3.39 11.55
C PRO A 58 3.60 3.91 10.66
N ALA A 59 2.78 3.01 10.08
CA ALA A 59 1.67 3.40 9.23
C ALA A 59 0.59 4.19 9.99
N ALA A 60 0.27 3.81 11.23
CA ALA A 60 -0.68 4.54 12.09
C ALA A 60 -0.16 5.93 12.45
N ARG A 61 1.13 6.07 12.79
CA ARG A 61 1.76 7.38 13.06
C ARG A 61 1.78 8.28 11.82
N ASP A 62 2.07 7.70 10.66
CA ASP A 62 2.07 8.42 9.39
C ASP A 62 0.66 8.92 9.03
N PHE A 63 -0.36 8.10 9.28
CA PHE A 63 -1.76 8.48 9.05
C PHE A 63 -2.21 9.57 10.03
N GLU A 64 -1.88 9.48 11.31
CA GLU A 64 -2.14 10.55 12.30
C GLU A 64 -1.48 11.86 11.88
N THR A 65 -0.19 11.84 11.52
CA THR A 65 0.55 13.02 11.08
C THR A 65 -0.09 13.67 9.83
N ALA A 66 -0.50 12.86 8.86
CA ALA A 66 -1.14 13.36 7.66
C ALA A 66 -2.54 13.91 7.92
N SER A 67 -3.31 13.29 8.83
CA SER A 67 -4.64 13.73 9.26
C SER A 67 -4.59 15.05 10.04
N LEU A 68 -3.58 15.20 10.90
CA LEU A 68 -3.32 16.45 11.62
C LEU A 68 -3.02 17.60 10.63
N ALA A 69 -2.13 17.35 9.66
CA ALA A 69 -1.79 18.35 8.65
C ALA A 69 -3.00 18.74 7.77
N LEU A 70 -3.90 17.79 7.48
CA LEU A 70 -5.14 18.04 6.76
C LEU A 70 -6.08 18.93 7.58
N ARG A 71 -6.34 18.56 8.85
CA ARG A 71 -7.19 19.33 9.75
C ARG A 71 -6.68 20.75 9.95
N ASP A 72 -5.38 20.90 10.24
CA ASP A 72 -4.74 22.20 10.49
C ASP A 72 -4.74 23.07 9.22
N GLY A 73 -4.53 22.46 8.06
CA GLY A 73 -4.64 23.14 6.78
C GLY A 73 -6.03 23.71 6.55
N ILE A 74 -7.10 22.94 6.78
CA ILE A 74 -8.48 23.38 6.63
C ILE A 74 -8.85 24.43 7.68
N ALA A 75 -8.39 24.26 8.93
CA ALA A 75 -8.69 25.20 10.02
C ALA A 75 -8.03 26.59 9.83
N LYS A 76 -6.95 26.67 9.02
CA LYS A 76 -6.20 27.91 8.84
C LYS A 76 -6.98 28.94 8.00
N PRO A 77 -7.29 30.14 8.54
CA PRO A 77 -8.02 31.16 7.81
C PRO A 77 -7.30 31.62 6.55
N GLY A 78 -8.07 32.07 5.55
CA GLY A 78 -7.53 32.73 4.34
C GLY A 78 -6.87 31.80 3.33
N GLN A 79 -6.88 30.50 3.55
CA GLN A 79 -6.37 29.53 2.59
C GLN A 79 -7.34 29.37 1.40
N ARG A 80 -6.76 29.24 0.20
CA ARG A 80 -7.57 28.94 -0.98
C ARG A 80 -8.11 27.51 -0.90
N TRP A 81 -9.41 27.31 -1.17
CA TRP A 81 -10.07 26.02 -1.06
C TRP A 81 -9.30 24.86 -1.72
N LYS A 82 -8.85 25.08 -2.95
CA LYS A 82 -8.10 24.08 -3.71
C LYS A 82 -6.73 23.73 -3.11
N SER A 83 -6.18 24.57 -2.24
CA SER A 83 -4.86 24.30 -1.60
C SER A 83 -4.89 23.17 -0.57
N HIS A 84 -6.10 22.72 -0.15
CA HIS A 84 -6.26 21.59 0.76
C HIS A 84 -6.20 20.22 0.06
N ARG A 85 -6.30 20.19 -1.29
CA ARG A 85 -6.27 18.92 -2.05
C ARG A 85 -4.99 18.10 -1.84
N PRO A 86 -3.77 18.67 -1.87
CA PRO A 86 -2.55 17.88 -1.63
C PRO A 86 -2.47 17.29 -0.24
N THR A 87 -2.95 17.97 0.81
CA THR A 87 -2.99 17.44 2.17
C THR A 87 -4.02 16.31 2.29
N TRP A 88 -5.18 16.44 1.66
CA TRP A 88 -6.14 15.35 1.56
C TRP A 88 -5.57 14.13 0.83
N VAL A 89 -4.89 14.32 -0.32
CA VAL A 89 -4.23 13.21 -1.06
C VAL A 89 -3.24 12.49 -0.16
N ARG A 90 -2.46 13.23 0.64
CA ARG A 90 -1.51 12.64 1.58
C ARG A 90 -2.22 11.82 2.65
N ALA A 91 -3.25 12.36 3.30
CA ALA A 91 -4.02 11.65 4.32
C ALA A 91 -4.67 10.37 3.76
N MET A 92 -5.31 10.47 2.58
CA MET A 92 -5.87 9.34 1.85
C MET A 92 -4.83 8.27 1.56
N THR A 93 -3.66 8.64 1.05
CA THR A 93 -2.58 7.69 0.73
C THR A 93 -2.09 6.96 2.00
N ARG A 94 -1.93 7.66 3.12
CA ARG A 94 -1.52 7.05 4.39
C ARG A 94 -2.60 6.13 4.97
N TRP A 95 -3.86 6.50 4.81
CA TRP A 95 -4.98 5.63 5.15
C TRP A 95 -5.01 4.35 4.31
N GLU A 96 -4.88 4.44 2.99
CA GLU A 96 -4.88 3.28 2.10
C GLU A 96 -3.73 2.31 2.43
N ILE A 97 -2.55 2.81 2.84
CA ILE A 97 -1.44 1.97 3.30
C ILE A 97 -1.78 1.26 4.62
N LEU A 98 -2.29 1.99 5.61
CA LEU A 98 -2.63 1.44 6.92
C LEU A 98 -3.76 0.42 6.83
N ASN A 99 -4.82 0.74 6.09
CA ASN A 99 -6.01 -0.10 5.94
C ASN A 99 -5.86 -1.19 4.86
N ALA A 100 -4.67 -1.30 4.25
CA ALA A 100 -4.42 -2.31 3.22
C ALA A 100 -4.60 -3.74 3.73
N VAL A 101 -4.31 -4.00 5.00
CA VAL A 101 -4.67 -5.21 5.73
C VAL A 101 -5.49 -4.77 6.93
N ALA A 102 -6.80 -4.92 6.82
CA ALA A 102 -7.72 -4.56 7.91
C ALA A 102 -7.61 -5.58 9.04
N ALA A 103 -6.72 -5.34 10.01
CA ALA A 103 -6.40 -6.25 11.09
C ALA A 103 -6.44 -5.57 12.47
N GLY A 104 -6.77 -6.33 13.51
CA GLY A 104 -6.76 -5.86 14.89
C GLY A 104 -7.61 -4.59 15.10
N PRO A 105 -7.03 -3.49 15.62
CA PRO A 105 -7.74 -2.25 15.92
C PRO A 105 -8.56 -1.68 14.77
N LEU A 106 -8.16 -1.88 13.51
CA LEU A 106 -8.92 -1.42 12.35
C LEU A 106 -10.30 -2.09 12.25
N LEU A 107 -10.38 -3.39 12.54
CA LEU A 107 -11.64 -4.15 12.57
C LEU A 107 -12.43 -3.88 13.83
N GLU A 108 -11.80 -3.96 15.00
CA GLU A 108 -12.43 -3.77 16.30
C GLU A 108 -13.15 -2.41 16.37
N ARG A 109 -12.55 -1.36 15.82
CA ARG A 109 -13.09 -0.01 15.77
C ARG A 109 -14.00 0.24 14.55
N ARG A 110 -14.06 -0.69 13.60
CA ARG A 110 -14.75 -0.50 12.31
C ARG A 110 -14.32 0.77 11.58
N SER A 111 -13.02 1.06 11.60
CA SER A 111 -12.47 2.34 11.15
C SER A 111 -12.80 2.65 9.70
N ALA A 112 -12.78 1.65 8.80
CA ALA A 112 -13.16 1.84 7.40
C ALA A 112 -14.63 2.36 7.28
N ARG A 113 -15.57 1.82 8.06
CA ARG A 113 -16.95 2.31 8.08
C ARG A 113 -17.08 3.73 8.66
N SER A 114 -16.23 4.08 9.60
CA SER A 114 -16.23 5.38 10.26
C SER A 114 -15.71 6.50 9.35
N ILE A 115 -14.56 6.29 8.71
CA ILE A 115 -13.83 7.36 8.00
C ILE A 115 -13.60 7.11 6.52
N ASP A 116 -14.00 5.96 5.97
CA ASP A 116 -13.77 5.63 4.55
C ASP A 116 -14.91 4.80 3.95
N PHE A 117 -16.15 5.17 4.22
CA PHE A 117 -17.30 4.49 3.65
C PHE A 117 -17.33 4.66 2.12
N TRP A 118 -17.17 3.55 1.42
CA TRP A 118 -17.15 3.50 -0.04
C TRP A 118 -18.21 2.51 -0.56
N PRO A 119 -18.90 2.77 -1.70
CA PRO A 119 -18.73 3.91 -2.61
C PRO A 119 -19.29 5.22 -2.07
N THR A 120 -18.68 6.33 -2.50
CA THR A 120 -19.13 7.69 -2.15
C THR A 120 -20.59 7.91 -2.56
N ARG A 121 -21.38 8.57 -1.70
CA ARG A 121 -22.79 8.86 -1.96
C ARG A 121 -23.05 10.38 -2.05
N PRO A 122 -22.84 11.00 -3.22
CA PRO A 122 -22.92 12.45 -3.39
C PRO A 122 -24.21 13.10 -2.90
N LEU A 123 -25.36 12.46 -3.13
CA LEU A 123 -26.66 12.98 -2.70
C LEU A 123 -26.78 13.14 -1.18
N GLN A 124 -26.14 12.25 -0.42
CA GLN A 124 -26.15 12.33 1.05
C GLN A 124 -25.24 13.46 1.55
N ILE A 125 -24.10 13.69 0.87
CA ILE A 125 -23.21 14.82 1.17
C ILE A 125 -23.91 16.14 0.85
N GLN A 126 -24.59 16.25 -0.30
CA GLN A 126 -25.38 17.41 -0.68
C GLN A 126 -26.52 17.70 0.30
N ALA A 127 -27.20 16.67 0.77
CA ALA A 127 -28.25 16.82 1.80
C ALA A 127 -27.70 17.37 3.12
N GLN A 128 -26.46 17.04 3.50
CA GLN A 128 -25.82 17.67 4.66
C GLN A 128 -25.51 19.15 4.39
N LEU A 129 -24.93 19.48 3.23
CA LEU A 129 -24.65 20.87 2.84
C LEU A 129 -25.92 21.73 2.84
N ALA A 130 -27.04 21.19 2.37
CA ALA A 130 -28.32 21.90 2.30
C ALA A 130 -28.86 22.36 3.67
N LYS A 131 -28.37 21.79 4.78
CA LYS A 131 -28.76 22.20 6.14
C LYS A 131 -28.17 23.56 6.54
N GLY A 132 -27.13 24.01 5.85
CA GLY A 132 -26.50 25.30 6.09
C GLY A 132 -25.45 25.31 7.20
N VAL A 133 -24.73 26.44 7.32
CA VAL A 133 -23.59 26.58 8.24
C VAL A 133 -24.01 26.53 9.71
N ASP A 134 -25.19 27.05 10.05
CA ASP A 134 -25.67 27.04 11.44
C ASP A 134 -25.93 25.62 11.95
N ALA A 135 -26.51 24.77 11.09
CA ALA A 135 -26.67 23.36 11.42
C ALA A 135 -25.32 22.64 11.60
N MET A 136 -24.33 22.99 10.78
CA MET A 136 -22.97 22.45 10.92
C MET A 136 -22.28 22.95 12.21
N ASN A 137 -22.52 24.20 12.61
CA ASN A 137 -21.98 24.75 13.86
C ASN A 137 -22.64 24.15 15.11
N ALA A 138 -23.92 23.76 15.02
CA ALA A 138 -24.66 23.12 16.12
C ALA A 138 -24.32 21.62 16.29
N LEU A 139 -23.55 21.01 15.37
CA LEU A 139 -23.16 19.62 15.45
C LEU A 139 -22.16 19.41 16.59
N THR A 140 -22.54 18.60 17.55
CA THR A 140 -21.71 18.22 18.70
C THR A 140 -21.11 16.83 18.56
N ASP A 141 -21.71 15.97 17.67
CA ASP A 141 -21.30 14.61 17.46
C ASP A 141 -21.40 14.23 15.98
N MET A 142 -20.37 13.59 15.45
CA MET A 142 -20.33 13.11 14.07
C MET A 142 -21.27 11.93 13.80
N ASP A 143 -21.78 11.26 14.82
CA ASP A 143 -22.76 10.16 14.66
C ASP A 143 -24.13 10.65 14.15
N TRP A 144 -24.42 11.93 14.25
CA TRP A 144 -25.57 12.56 13.58
C TRP A 144 -25.45 12.65 12.06
N ILE A 145 -24.25 12.43 11.54
CA ILE A 145 -23.99 12.35 10.10
C ILE A 145 -23.82 10.87 9.73
N GLY A 146 -24.65 10.39 8.82
CA GLY A 146 -24.57 9.01 8.34
C GLY A 146 -23.19 8.67 7.76
N ALA A 147 -22.72 7.44 7.92
CA ALA A 147 -21.39 6.98 7.50
C ALA A 147 -21.03 7.34 6.04
N SER A 148 -22.01 7.29 5.13
CA SER A 148 -21.83 7.60 3.71
C SER A 148 -21.66 9.09 3.36
N ALA A 149 -21.84 9.96 4.36
CA ALA A 149 -21.64 11.41 4.23
C ALA A 149 -20.47 11.92 5.10
N ARG A 150 -19.64 11.03 5.65
CA ARG A 150 -18.49 11.42 6.50
C ARG A 150 -17.18 10.79 6.03
N GLY A 151 -16.09 11.19 6.66
CA GLY A 151 -14.74 10.67 6.41
C GLY A 151 -14.06 11.18 5.13
N LEU A 152 -13.06 10.44 4.68
CA LEU A 152 -12.22 10.80 3.53
C LEU A 152 -12.98 10.92 2.21
N PRO A 153 -14.00 10.07 1.88
CA PRO A 153 -14.78 10.21 0.66
C PRO A 153 -15.64 11.48 0.62
N ALA A 154 -16.22 11.88 1.75
CA ALA A 154 -16.99 13.13 1.83
C ALA A 154 -16.06 14.35 1.72
N LEU A 155 -14.90 14.32 2.36
CA LEU A 155 -13.86 15.36 2.19
C LEU A 155 -13.39 15.47 0.74
N GLU A 156 -13.16 14.35 0.05
CA GLU A 156 -12.85 14.30 -1.37
C GLU A 156 -13.90 15.06 -2.18
N TRP A 157 -15.16 14.68 -1.97
CA TRP A 157 -16.26 15.29 -2.71
C TRP A 157 -16.35 16.81 -2.46
N LEU A 158 -16.26 17.26 -1.20
CA LEU A 158 -16.26 18.68 -0.86
C LEU A 158 -15.12 19.42 -1.54
N LEU A 159 -13.88 18.93 -1.42
CA LEU A 159 -12.69 19.61 -1.95
C LEU A 159 -12.65 19.70 -3.48
N TYR A 160 -13.30 18.76 -4.18
CA TYR A 160 -13.23 18.69 -5.62
C TYR A 160 -14.50 19.15 -6.34
N LYS A 161 -15.68 19.15 -5.67
CA LYS A 161 -16.97 19.44 -6.29
C LYS A 161 -17.62 20.74 -5.78
N THR A 162 -17.11 21.36 -4.69
CA THR A 162 -17.62 22.64 -4.19
C THR A 162 -16.62 23.78 -4.34
N GLY A 163 -17.10 25.02 -4.14
CA GLY A 163 -16.28 26.23 -4.14
C GLY A 163 -15.67 26.58 -2.79
N GLY A 164 -16.04 25.86 -1.71
CA GLY A 164 -15.56 26.14 -0.34
C GLY A 164 -16.22 27.34 0.29
N ASP A 165 -17.53 27.48 0.16
CA ASP A 165 -18.32 28.44 0.93
C ASP A 165 -18.27 28.14 2.44
N ALA A 166 -18.84 28.98 3.27
CA ALA A 166 -18.81 28.85 4.73
C ALA A 166 -19.35 27.48 5.21
N THR A 167 -20.41 26.97 4.58
CA THR A 167 -21.02 25.68 4.93
C THR A 167 -20.06 24.52 4.58
N ALA A 168 -19.55 24.51 3.34
CA ALA A 168 -18.61 23.48 2.89
C ALA A 168 -17.32 23.50 3.70
N HIS A 169 -16.81 24.68 4.05
CA HIS A 169 -15.62 24.84 4.86
C HIS A 169 -15.83 24.29 6.28
N ARG A 170 -16.93 24.69 6.95
CA ARG A 170 -17.25 24.18 8.29
C ARG A 170 -17.47 22.68 8.30
N TYR A 171 -18.18 22.14 7.31
CA TYR A 171 -18.39 20.71 7.16
C TYR A 171 -17.07 19.95 6.94
N ALA A 172 -16.21 20.46 6.05
CA ALA A 172 -14.89 19.84 5.82
C ALA A 172 -14.02 19.84 7.07
N LEU A 173 -14.08 20.89 7.90
CA LEU A 173 -13.35 20.94 9.17
C LEU A 173 -13.84 19.88 10.14
N LEU A 174 -15.15 19.71 10.32
CA LEU A 174 -15.74 18.67 11.15
C LEU A 174 -15.31 17.26 10.70
N LEU A 175 -15.33 17.01 9.38
CA LEU A 175 -14.90 15.74 8.82
C LEU A 175 -13.40 15.50 9.04
N ALA A 176 -12.57 16.52 8.92
CA ALA A 176 -11.13 16.41 9.13
C ALA A 176 -10.79 16.18 10.63
N GLU A 177 -11.53 16.82 11.53
CA GLU A 177 -11.43 16.58 12.98
C GLU A 177 -11.81 15.13 13.32
N HIS A 178 -12.89 14.61 12.73
CA HIS A 178 -13.31 13.22 12.92
C HIS A 178 -12.28 12.21 12.40
N VAL A 179 -11.69 12.44 11.20
CA VAL A 179 -10.64 11.60 10.66
C VAL A 179 -9.38 11.64 11.54
N LEU A 180 -9.02 12.82 12.08
CA LEU A 180 -7.90 12.94 13.00
C LEU A 180 -8.14 12.20 14.31
N ALA A 181 -9.33 12.32 14.89
CA ALA A 181 -9.68 11.61 16.14
C ALA A 181 -9.58 10.09 15.95
N GLU A 182 -10.06 9.55 14.83
CA GLU A 182 -9.92 8.12 14.54
C GLU A 182 -8.46 7.71 14.30
N ALA A 183 -7.67 8.55 13.62
CA ALA A 183 -6.24 8.29 13.40
C ALA A 183 -5.44 8.23 14.73
N GLN A 184 -5.75 9.13 15.68
CA GLN A 184 -5.17 9.15 17.02
C GLN A 184 -5.55 7.89 17.81
N ALA A 185 -6.83 7.52 17.76
CA ALA A 185 -7.33 6.33 18.44
C ALA A 185 -6.72 5.04 17.88
N LEU A 186 -6.51 4.96 16.56
CA LEU A 186 -5.83 3.83 15.93
C LEU A 186 -4.37 3.75 16.35
N ARG A 187 -3.63 4.86 16.34
CA ARG A 187 -2.24 4.87 16.80
C ARG A 187 -2.13 4.38 18.24
N GLU A 188 -3.00 4.88 19.12
CA GLU A 188 -3.03 4.46 20.52
C GLU A 188 -3.36 2.97 20.66
N ALA A 189 -4.39 2.48 19.97
CA ALA A 189 -4.80 1.07 20.02
C ALA A 189 -3.69 0.13 19.48
N PHE A 190 -2.99 0.51 18.42
CA PHE A 190 -1.85 -0.26 17.93
C PHE A 190 -0.66 -0.22 18.89
N THR A 191 -0.43 0.90 19.60
CA THR A 191 0.60 0.99 20.65
C THR A 191 0.28 0.03 21.78
N GLN A 192 -0.93 0.06 22.32
CA GLN A 192 -1.37 -0.87 23.36
C GLN A 192 -1.32 -2.33 22.91
N LEU A 193 -1.69 -2.59 21.64
CA LEU A 193 -1.59 -3.94 21.08
C LEU A 193 -0.13 -4.42 21.01
N ALA A 194 0.82 -3.55 20.70
CA ALA A 194 2.24 -3.88 20.63
C ALA A 194 2.88 -4.15 22.00
N GLU A 195 2.37 -3.54 23.06
CA GLU A 195 2.84 -3.70 24.43
C GLU A 195 2.30 -4.97 25.12
N ARG A 196 1.28 -5.61 24.56
CA ARG A 196 0.71 -6.84 25.12
C ARG A 196 1.68 -8.00 24.98
N GLU A 197 2.01 -8.63 26.10
CA GLU A 197 2.68 -9.93 26.09
C GLU A 197 1.76 -11.01 25.52
N ARG A 198 2.33 -11.93 24.74
CA ARG A 198 1.61 -13.04 24.10
C ARG A 198 2.45 -14.29 24.15
N ASP A 199 1.79 -15.40 24.47
CA ASP A 199 2.37 -16.72 24.20
C ASP A 199 2.32 -17.03 22.69
N ASP A 200 3.07 -18.03 22.27
CA ASP A 200 3.17 -18.42 20.87
C ASP A 200 1.84 -18.94 20.28
N ALA A 201 0.98 -19.53 21.08
CA ALA A 201 -0.30 -20.07 20.62
C ALA A 201 -1.29 -18.95 20.28
N SER A 202 -1.45 -17.98 21.20
CA SER A 202 -2.30 -16.79 20.96
C SER A 202 -1.74 -15.91 19.85
N ALA A 203 -0.41 -15.77 19.78
CA ALA A 203 0.25 -15.04 18.70
C ALA A 203 0.03 -15.70 17.32
N TRP A 204 0.08 -17.04 17.27
CA TRP A 204 -0.17 -17.79 16.04
C TRP A 204 -1.61 -17.63 15.56
N THR A 205 -2.58 -17.69 16.47
CA THR A 205 -3.99 -17.47 16.16
C THR A 205 -4.18 -16.08 15.54
N LEU A 206 -3.66 -15.05 16.20
CA LEU A 206 -3.76 -13.67 15.73
C LEU A 206 -3.07 -13.47 14.36
N TYR A 207 -1.88 -14.04 14.17
CA TYR A 207 -1.16 -13.94 12.90
C TYR A 207 -1.91 -14.65 11.76
N SER A 208 -2.52 -15.80 12.05
CA SER A 208 -3.33 -16.57 11.10
C SER A 208 -4.57 -15.76 10.64
N GLU A 209 -5.25 -15.10 11.58
CA GLU A 209 -6.35 -14.18 11.27
C GLU A 209 -5.88 -13.04 10.35
N TRP A 210 -4.73 -12.45 10.63
CA TRP A 210 -4.20 -11.34 9.82
C TRP A 210 -3.76 -11.79 8.41
N ILE A 211 -3.27 -13.02 8.26
CA ILE A 211 -3.06 -13.62 6.94
C ILE A 211 -4.39 -13.71 6.20
N GLY A 212 -5.45 -14.18 6.86
CA GLY A 212 -6.80 -14.22 6.28
C GLY A 212 -7.26 -12.84 5.80
N GLN A 213 -7.08 -11.80 6.63
CA GLN A 213 -7.40 -10.42 6.26
C GLN A 213 -6.56 -9.90 5.08
N ALA A 214 -5.29 -10.24 5.01
CA ALA A 214 -4.45 -9.87 3.87
C ALA A 214 -4.93 -10.54 2.57
N MET A 215 -5.37 -11.79 2.65
CA MET A 215 -5.94 -12.51 1.51
C MET A 215 -7.27 -11.88 1.06
N GLY A 216 -8.16 -11.54 1.99
CA GLY A 216 -9.39 -10.81 1.71
C GLY A 216 -9.12 -9.44 1.08
N SER A 217 -8.10 -8.73 1.54
CA SER A 217 -7.70 -7.44 0.99
C SER A 217 -7.14 -7.55 -0.44
N LEU A 218 -6.42 -8.62 -0.77
CA LEU A 218 -6.02 -8.91 -2.16
C LEU A 218 -7.25 -9.12 -3.06
N ASP A 219 -8.26 -9.85 -2.57
CA ASP A 219 -9.51 -10.06 -3.30
C ASP A 219 -10.31 -8.77 -3.48
N GLN A 220 -10.37 -7.91 -2.46
CA GLN A 220 -11.00 -6.59 -2.58
C GLN A 220 -10.29 -5.70 -3.60
N LEU A 221 -8.95 -5.60 -3.54
CA LEU A 221 -8.19 -4.80 -4.49
C LEU A 221 -8.41 -5.29 -5.92
N ARG A 222 -8.23 -6.59 -6.13
CA ARG A 222 -8.40 -7.24 -7.44
C ARG A 222 -9.84 -7.15 -7.96
N GLY A 223 -10.80 -7.54 -7.12
CA GLY A 223 -12.22 -7.69 -7.48
C GLY A 223 -12.99 -6.38 -7.43
N LYS A 224 -13.29 -5.92 -6.21
CA LYS A 224 -14.19 -4.77 -5.98
C LYS A 224 -13.58 -3.44 -6.44
N ARG A 225 -12.28 -3.23 -6.22
CA ARG A 225 -11.65 -1.93 -6.50
C ARG A 225 -11.09 -1.80 -7.93
N MET A 226 -10.83 -2.92 -8.64
CA MET A 226 -10.31 -2.89 -10.01
C MET A 226 -11.25 -3.53 -11.02
N GLN A 227 -11.54 -4.83 -10.86
CA GLN A 227 -12.22 -5.61 -11.89
C GLN A 227 -13.70 -5.22 -12.07
N GLN A 228 -14.42 -5.02 -10.96
CA GLN A 228 -15.85 -4.73 -11.01
C GLN A 228 -16.16 -3.41 -11.70
N PRO A 229 -15.58 -2.25 -11.31
CA PRO A 229 -15.83 -0.97 -11.98
C PRO A 229 -15.42 -0.99 -13.46
N PHE A 230 -14.37 -1.77 -13.79
CA PHE A 230 -13.93 -1.94 -15.17
C PHE A 230 -14.93 -2.71 -16.02
N LYS A 231 -15.47 -3.84 -15.52
CA LYS A 231 -16.46 -4.65 -16.21
C LYS A 231 -17.78 -3.92 -16.37
N ASP A 232 -18.21 -3.22 -15.32
CA ASP A 232 -19.50 -2.52 -15.29
C ASP A 232 -19.45 -1.21 -16.09
N LYS A 233 -18.27 -0.78 -16.54
CA LYS A 233 -18.04 0.49 -17.24
C LYS A 233 -18.54 1.72 -16.45
N HIS A 234 -18.44 1.67 -15.13
CA HIS A 234 -18.83 2.74 -14.20
C HIS A 234 -17.59 3.44 -13.64
N PRO A 235 -17.04 4.47 -14.32
CA PRO A 235 -15.83 5.15 -13.88
C PRO A 235 -15.99 5.87 -12.53
N GLU A 236 -17.21 6.27 -12.17
CA GLU A 236 -17.54 6.88 -10.88
C GLU A 236 -17.52 5.89 -9.72
N ALA A 237 -17.62 4.60 -9.99
CA ALA A 237 -17.51 3.54 -8.99
C ALA A 237 -16.06 3.20 -8.62
N TRP A 238 -15.09 3.84 -9.24
CA TRP A 238 -13.68 3.61 -8.89
C TRP A 238 -13.31 4.32 -7.60
N PRO A 239 -12.45 3.74 -6.76
CA PRO A 239 -12.00 4.43 -5.57
C PRO A 239 -11.35 5.76 -5.95
N ARG A 240 -11.68 6.83 -5.23
CA ARG A 240 -11.12 8.18 -5.44
C ARG A 240 -11.31 8.73 -6.87
N ALA A 241 -12.42 8.35 -7.52
CA ALA A 241 -12.74 8.80 -8.86
C ALA A 241 -12.97 10.31 -8.93
N THR A 242 -13.60 10.88 -7.90
CA THR A 242 -13.91 12.32 -7.80
C THR A 242 -12.67 13.21 -7.90
N SER A 243 -11.57 12.79 -7.30
CA SER A 243 -10.28 13.50 -7.30
C SER A 243 -9.35 13.08 -8.43
N GLY A 244 -9.66 12.01 -9.16
CA GLY A 244 -8.76 11.40 -10.12
C GLY A 244 -7.58 10.65 -9.49
N GLN A 245 -7.67 10.33 -8.18
CA GLN A 245 -6.58 9.68 -7.43
C GLN A 245 -6.72 8.15 -7.38
N THR A 246 -7.49 7.54 -8.26
CA THR A 246 -7.70 6.09 -8.33
C THR A 246 -6.39 5.30 -8.41
N GLY A 247 -5.48 5.71 -9.30
CA GLY A 247 -4.17 5.06 -9.43
C GLY A 247 -3.32 5.17 -8.17
N ALA A 248 -3.33 6.33 -7.52
CA ALA A 248 -2.61 6.54 -6.25
C ALA A 248 -3.20 5.68 -5.11
N ALA A 249 -4.53 5.53 -5.06
CA ALA A 249 -5.19 4.67 -4.09
C ALA A 249 -4.80 3.18 -4.28
N TRP A 250 -4.80 2.67 -5.52
CA TRP A 250 -4.35 1.30 -5.80
C TRP A 250 -2.88 1.08 -5.42
N ALA A 251 -2.00 2.02 -5.78
CA ALA A 251 -0.59 1.94 -5.44
C ALA A 251 -0.36 1.96 -3.92
N ALA A 252 -1.11 2.80 -3.19
CA ALA A 252 -1.01 2.89 -1.73
C ALA A 252 -1.53 1.63 -1.03
N GLN A 253 -2.69 1.10 -1.45
CA GLN A 253 -3.21 -0.16 -0.92
C GLN A 253 -2.25 -1.32 -1.20
N TRP A 254 -1.70 -1.39 -2.42
CA TRP A 254 -0.67 -2.37 -2.74
C TRP A 254 0.56 -2.23 -1.86
N ALA A 255 1.05 -1.01 -1.63
CA ALA A 255 2.21 -0.79 -0.77
C ALA A 255 2.01 -1.32 0.64
N GLY A 256 0.82 -1.19 1.21
CA GLY A 256 0.49 -1.79 2.51
C GLY A 256 0.45 -3.33 2.48
N LEU A 257 -0.16 -3.92 1.44
CA LEU A 257 -0.16 -5.38 1.22
C LEU A 257 1.26 -5.91 1.00
N GLU A 258 2.07 -5.25 0.19
CA GLU A 258 3.46 -5.64 -0.06
C GLU A 258 4.29 -5.62 1.23
N ARG A 259 4.08 -4.61 2.11
CA ARG A 259 4.71 -4.56 3.43
C ARG A 259 4.34 -5.74 4.32
N PHE A 260 3.10 -6.18 4.29
CA PHE A 260 2.66 -7.37 5.01
C PHE A 260 3.31 -8.65 4.45
N LEU A 261 3.36 -8.78 3.13
CA LEU A 261 3.88 -9.98 2.46
C LEU A 261 5.41 -10.08 2.56
N MET A 262 6.11 -8.97 2.33
CA MET A 262 7.57 -8.95 2.16
C MET A 262 8.32 -8.13 3.22
N GLY A 263 7.64 -7.35 4.03
CA GLY A 263 8.21 -6.31 4.87
C GLY A 263 8.40 -4.98 4.14
N ALA A 264 8.57 -3.92 4.91
CA ALA A 264 8.77 -2.58 4.39
C ALA A 264 10.05 -2.49 3.52
N PRO A 265 10.02 -1.83 2.35
CA PRO A 265 11.19 -1.71 1.46
C PRO A 265 12.42 -1.15 2.16
N GLU A 266 12.24 -0.14 3.02
CA GLU A 266 13.30 0.46 3.83
C GLU A 266 13.92 -0.55 4.81
N ALA A 267 13.10 -1.41 5.41
CA ALA A 267 13.59 -2.45 6.32
C ALA A 267 14.29 -3.59 5.55
N ARG A 268 13.81 -3.95 4.36
CA ARG A 268 14.48 -4.90 3.46
C ARG A 268 15.88 -4.40 3.09
N SER A 269 16.01 -3.13 2.75
CA SER A 269 17.29 -2.50 2.40
C SER A 269 18.24 -2.44 3.59
N ALA A 270 17.74 -2.13 4.78
CA ALA A 270 18.54 -2.05 6.01
C ALA A 270 19.04 -3.44 6.47
N ASN A 271 18.29 -4.51 6.21
CA ASN A 271 18.63 -5.87 6.63
C ASN A 271 19.58 -6.61 5.68
N ALA A 272 20.22 -5.94 4.72
CA ALA A 272 21.20 -6.52 3.80
C ALA A 272 20.72 -7.84 3.14
N GLY A 273 19.45 -7.89 2.74
CA GLY A 273 18.84 -9.06 2.10
C GLY A 273 18.29 -10.13 3.06
N LEU A 274 18.36 -9.92 4.37
CA LEU A 274 17.66 -10.78 5.33
C LEU A 274 16.16 -10.45 5.35
N PRO A 275 15.30 -11.44 5.64
CA PRO A 275 13.86 -11.21 5.71
C PRO A 275 13.50 -10.23 6.83
N VAL A 276 12.51 -9.39 6.57
CA VAL A 276 12.00 -8.44 7.57
C VAL A 276 11.12 -9.20 8.56
N PRO A 277 11.44 -9.21 9.86
CA PRO A 277 10.64 -9.90 10.86
C PRO A 277 9.15 -9.49 10.77
N GLY A 278 8.27 -10.48 10.89
CA GLY A 278 6.82 -10.29 10.84
C GLY A 278 6.19 -10.40 9.45
N SER A 279 6.95 -10.30 8.36
CA SER A 279 6.40 -10.53 7.01
C SER A 279 6.08 -12.01 6.76
N LEU A 280 5.14 -12.27 5.83
CA LEU A 280 4.85 -13.65 5.40
C LEU A 280 6.10 -14.33 4.83
N ASN A 281 6.92 -13.58 4.10
CA ASN A 281 8.19 -14.07 3.57
C ASN A 281 9.15 -14.52 4.69
N SER A 282 9.23 -13.76 5.78
CA SER A 282 10.08 -14.14 6.92
C SER A 282 9.60 -15.42 7.62
N LEU A 283 8.30 -15.62 7.68
CA LEU A 283 7.72 -16.86 8.21
C LEU A 283 8.07 -18.07 7.33
N LEU A 284 7.92 -17.96 6.01
CA LEU A 284 8.26 -19.03 5.08
C LEU A 284 9.74 -19.40 5.18
N LEU A 285 10.62 -18.41 5.17
CA LEU A 285 12.07 -18.62 5.28
C LEU A 285 12.45 -19.22 6.64
N GLY A 286 11.91 -18.70 7.74
CA GLY A 286 12.18 -19.19 9.09
C GLY A 286 11.71 -20.63 9.33
N ARG A 287 10.76 -21.13 8.52
CA ARG A 287 10.28 -22.52 8.52
C ARG A 287 10.94 -23.40 7.45
N GLY A 288 11.91 -22.87 6.70
CA GLY A 288 12.65 -23.62 5.68
C GLY A 288 11.95 -23.77 4.32
N HIS A 289 10.86 -23.03 4.08
CA HIS A 289 10.08 -23.07 2.84
C HIS A 289 10.69 -22.13 1.76
N LEU A 290 11.96 -22.38 1.39
CA LEU A 290 12.72 -21.53 0.47
C LEU A 290 12.07 -21.40 -0.92
N LYS A 291 11.51 -22.50 -1.44
CA LYS A 291 10.85 -22.48 -2.76
C LYS A 291 9.62 -21.57 -2.76
N ASP A 292 8.83 -21.65 -1.69
CA ASP A 292 7.60 -20.85 -1.55
C ASP A 292 7.95 -19.39 -1.34
N SER A 293 8.98 -19.08 -0.54
CA SER A 293 9.52 -17.73 -0.39
C SER A 293 9.95 -17.14 -1.73
N THR A 294 10.77 -17.84 -2.51
CA THR A 294 11.24 -17.37 -3.83
C THR A 294 10.05 -17.17 -4.80
N ASN A 295 9.06 -18.06 -4.76
CA ASN A 295 7.86 -17.92 -5.57
C ASN A 295 7.02 -16.70 -5.15
N LEU A 296 6.87 -16.46 -3.83
CA LEU A 296 6.20 -15.28 -3.30
C LEU A 296 6.88 -14.00 -3.77
N GLU A 297 8.22 -13.90 -3.64
CA GLU A 297 9.01 -12.76 -4.10
C GLU A 297 8.74 -12.44 -5.57
N ARG A 298 8.88 -13.42 -6.44
CA ARG A 298 8.64 -13.28 -7.87
C ARG A 298 7.22 -12.80 -8.19
N LEU A 299 6.22 -13.33 -7.50
CA LEU A 299 4.80 -12.97 -7.70
C LEU A 299 4.51 -11.55 -7.18
N VAL A 300 5.09 -11.17 -6.06
CA VAL A 300 4.98 -9.82 -5.49
C VAL A 300 5.62 -8.80 -6.42
N GLU A 301 6.82 -9.06 -6.95
CA GLU A 301 7.46 -8.20 -7.95
C GLU A 301 6.62 -8.04 -9.22
N GLY A 302 6.05 -9.14 -9.71
CA GLY A 302 5.14 -9.13 -10.85
C GLY A 302 3.89 -8.28 -10.61
N ALA A 303 3.28 -8.41 -9.43
CA ALA A 303 2.12 -7.63 -9.03
C ALA A 303 2.48 -6.14 -8.85
N HIS A 304 3.61 -5.84 -8.20
CA HIS A 304 4.13 -4.48 -8.03
C HIS A 304 4.28 -3.77 -9.40
N ALA A 305 4.96 -4.41 -10.33
CA ALA A 305 5.16 -3.85 -11.67
C ALA A 305 3.82 -3.67 -12.42
N ALA A 306 2.86 -4.57 -12.26
CA ALA A 306 1.55 -4.47 -12.89
C ALA A 306 0.71 -3.32 -12.29
N ILE A 307 0.69 -3.19 -10.96
CA ILE A 307 0.02 -2.08 -10.24
C ILE A 307 0.61 -0.74 -10.66
N ALA A 308 1.94 -0.60 -10.68
CA ALA A 308 2.61 0.64 -11.08
C ALA A 308 2.22 1.07 -12.51
N ARG A 309 2.12 0.12 -13.44
CA ARG A 309 1.66 0.39 -14.81
C ARG A 309 0.19 0.81 -14.87
N SER A 310 -0.71 0.18 -14.08
CA SER A 310 -2.11 0.56 -14.04
C SER A 310 -2.33 1.91 -13.36
N ALA A 311 -1.58 2.19 -12.30
CA ALA A 311 -1.64 3.45 -11.59
C ALA A 311 -1.25 4.65 -12.46
N SER A 312 -0.28 4.47 -13.38
CA SER A 312 0.20 5.53 -14.27
C SER A 312 -0.57 5.63 -15.59
N ALA A 313 -0.98 4.50 -16.18
CA ALA A 313 -1.58 4.44 -17.51
C ALA A 313 -3.12 4.35 -17.51
N GLY A 314 -3.73 4.26 -16.33
CA GLY A 314 -5.18 4.17 -16.17
C GLY A 314 -5.79 2.80 -16.56
N PRO A 315 -7.12 2.74 -16.77
CA PRO A 315 -7.91 1.52 -16.85
C PRO A 315 -7.51 0.51 -17.91
N GLY A 316 -6.90 0.94 -19.00
CA GLY A 316 -6.59 0.05 -20.14
C GLY A 316 -5.64 -1.12 -19.83
N ARG A 317 -4.98 -1.10 -18.67
CA ARG A 317 -4.04 -2.17 -18.25
C ARG A 317 -4.51 -3.00 -17.07
N ILE A 318 -5.73 -2.79 -16.60
CA ILE A 318 -6.29 -3.47 -15.43
C ILE A 318 -6.32 -4.98 -15.59
N THR A 319 -6.63 -5.51 -16.77
CA THR A 319 -6.71 -6.95 -16.99
C THR A 319 -5.41 -7.67 -16.62
N THR A 320 -4.27 -7.13 -17.05
CA THR A 320 -2.95 -7.71 -16.69
C THR A 320 -2.69 -7.64 -15.19
N THR A 321 -3.09 -6.55 -14.55
CA THR A 321 -2.93 -6.38 -13.10
C THR A 321 -3.82 -7.34 -12.32
N VAL A 322 -5.09 -7.48 -12.72
CA VAL A 322 -6.01 -8.45 -12.14
C VAL A 322 -5.49 -9.89 -12.28
N GLN A 323 -4.89 -10.23 -13.43
CA GLN A 323 -4.26 -11.54 -13.63
C GLN A 323 -3.06 -11.75 -12.67
N ALA A 324 -2.17 -10.76 -12.53
CA ALA A 324 -1.02 -10.85 -11.63
C ALA A 324 -1.47 -11.02 -10.16
N LEU A 325 -2.45 -10.23 -9.71
CA LEU A 325 -3.02 -10.34 -8.37
C LEU A 325 -3.74 -11.68 -8.17
N THR A 326 -4.39 -12.23 -9.19
CA THR A 326 -5.03 -13.55 -9.13
C THR A 326 -4.00 -14.66 -8.94
N GLN A 327 -2.88 -14.60 -9.65
CA GLN A 327 -1.80 -15.57 -9.50
C GLN A 327 -1.17 -15.49 -8.10
N LEU A 328 -0.90 -14.27 -7.61
CA LEU A 328 -0.39 -14.06 -6.26
C LEU A 328 -1.37 -14.59 -5.20
N ARG A 329 -2.66 -14.26 -5.32
CA ARG A 329 -3.70 -14.70 -4.38
C ARG A 329 -3.78 -16.23 -4.32
N LYS A 330 -3.78 -16.90 -5.47
CA LYS A 330 -3.81 -18.37 -5.55
C LYS A 330 -2.58 -19.01 -4.89
N ALA A 331 -1.39 -18.47 -5.16
CA ALA A 331 -0.17 -18.97 -4.55
C ALA A 331 -0.15 -18.75 -3.03
N ALA A 332 -0.58 -17.56 -2.57
CA ALA A 332 -0.66 -17.26 -1.16
C ALA A 332 -1.68 -18.13 -0.40
N ASP A 333 -2.80 -18.52 -1.05
CA ASP A 333 -3.73 -19.51 -0.49
C ASP A 333 -3.10 -20.88 -0.29
N SER A 334 -2.40 -21.39 -1.31
CA SER A 334 -1.69 -22.66 -1.21
C SER A 334 -0.63 -22.61 -0.12
N MET A 335 0.15 -21.49 -0.04
CA MET A 335 1.14 -21.30 1.02
C MET A 335 0.49 -21.27 2.42
N ALA A 336 -0.62 -20.58 2.59
CA ALA A 336 -1.30 -20.50 3.88
C ALA A 336 -1.89 -21.85 4.27
N GLY A 337 -2.64 -22.52 3.40
CA GLY A 337 -3.32 -23.78 3.69
C GLY A 337 -2.40 -24.98 3.72
N GLU A 338 -1.67 -25.22 2.63
CA GLU A 338 -0.91 -26.46 2.44
C GLU A 338 0.47 -26.42 3.14
N VAL A 339 1.12 -25.23 3.15
CA VAL A 339 2.48 -25.10 3.68
C VAL A 339 2.47 -24.69 5.14
N LEU A 340 1.62 -23.74 5.54
CA LEU A 340 1.58 -23.22 6.91
C LEU A 340 0.49 -23.85 7.78
N GLY A 341 -0.43 -24.64 7.21
CA GLY A 341 -1.54 -25.27 7.93
C GLY A 341 -2.57 -24.28 8.48
N ILE A 342 -2.70 -23.11 7.84
CA ILE A 342 -3.65 -22.07 8.26
C ILE A 342 -4.97 -22.29 7.55
N THR A 343 -6.03 -22.50 8.32
CA THR A 343 -7.39 -22.54 7.78
C THR A 343 -7.85 -21.09 7.55
N LEU A 344 -7.97 -20.68 6.29
CA LEU A 344 -8.51 -19.38 5.94
C LEU A 344 -10.03 -19.41 6.16
N GLY A 345 -10.51 -18.68 7.16
CA GLY A 345 -11.94 -18.45 7.39
C GLY A 345 -12.54 -17.48 6.35
N PHE A 346 -13.86 -17.35 6.37
CA PHE A 346 -14.54 -16.27 5.64
C PHE A 346 -14.06 -14.94 6.24
N THR A 347 -13.67 -14.01 5.35
CA THR A 347 -13.31 -12.65 5.76
C THR A 347 -14.54 -11.75 5.69
N ASP A 348 -14.60 -10.69 6.51
CA ASP A 348 -15.62 -9.64 6.38
C ASP A 348 -15.65 -8.98 5.00
N ALA A 349 -14.69 -9.31 4.15
CA ALA A 349 -14.61 -8.91 2.76
C ALA A 349 -15.71 -9.56 1.89
N ASP A 350 -16.31 -10.65 2.35
CA ASP A 350 -17.31 -11.43 1.60
C ASP A 350 -18.76 -11.01 1.90
N GLY A 351 -18.95 -10.17 2.90
CA GLY A 351 -20.25 -9.68 3.38
C GLY A 351 -20.34 -8.16 3.36
N ASP A 352 -20.84 -7.60 2.27
CA ASP A 352 -21.77 -6.48 2.06
C ASP A 352 -21.72 -5.97 0.63
#